data_09d65ca11175af46a6aff2ed4fb682c2
#
_entry.id   09d65ca11175af46a6aff2ed4fb682c2
#
_cell.length_a   1.000
_cell.length_b   1.000
_cell.length_c   1.000
_cell.angle_alpha   90.00
_cell.angle_beta   90.00
_cell.angle_gamma   90.00
#
_symmetry.space_group_name_H-M   'P 1'
#
loop_
_entity.id
_entity.type
_entity.pdbx_description
1 polymer ?
#
loop_
_entity_poly.entity_id
_entity_poly.type
_entity_poly.pdbx_seq_one_letter_code
_entity_poly.pdbx_strand_id
1 'polypeptide(L)'
;MNDNIIIPKYKDSPYKKIPNELLNEYTMNGKIPIFDWFLDGRDNLHKKVWDQEYINSFLSKYSIENIISGNEGTSPYGHKICKNLLTSFIDYDIKNKNVAVVGTTSPWIEAMLLNLKNNVTTIEYNVPDSKVDNLQCKDYFNYFKNNKETYDAIVTFSSIEHSGLGRYGDPLNPNGDIEIMETIYNNLLKDGLLIWGAP
;
A
#
# COMPACT_ATOMS: atom_id res chain seq x y z
N MET A 1 21.87 -15.19 14.45
CA MET A 1 22.46 -13.86 14.54
C MET A 1 21.34 -12.92 14.92
N ASN A 2 21.44 -12.29 16.07
CA ASN A 2 20.41 -11.35 16.53
C ASN A 2 20.58 -10.05 15.72
N ASP A 3 19.85 -9.93 14.64
CA ASP A 3 19.69 -8.64 14.00
C ASP A 3 18.82 -7.80 14.93
N ASN A 4 19.48 -6.88 15.63
CA ASN A 4 18.82 -5.87 16.43
C ASN A 4 17.89 -5.10 15.48
N ILE A 5 16.60 -5.41 15.56
CA ILE A 5 15.56 -4.59 14.93
C ILE A 5 15.68 -3.23 15.62
N ILE A 6 16.28 -2.27 14.94
CA ILE A 6 16.32 -0.90 15.43
C ILE A 6 14.87 -0.40 15.34
N ILE A 7 14.18 -0.42 16.49
CA ILE A 7 12.87 0.23 16.60
C ILE A 7 13.14 1.72 16.39
N PRO A 8 12.62 2.33 15.34
CA PRO A 8 12.86 3.73 15.08
C PRO A 8 12.42 4.59 16.28
N LYS A 9 13.27 5.53 16.68
CA LYS A 9 13.03 6.44 17.81
C LYS A 9 11.65 7.12 17.79
N TYR A 10 11.05 7.24 16.61
CA TYR A 10 9.82 8.00 16.35
C TYR A 10 8.62 7.13 16.00
N LYS A 11 8.62 5.84 16.42
CA LYS A 11 7.55 4.88 16.08
C LYS A 11 6.21 5.15 16.78
N ASP A 12 6.21 5.76 17.96
CA ASP A 12 5.11 5.59 18.91
C ASP A 12 4.06 6.70 18.95
N SER A 13 4.19 7.77 18.19
CA SER A 13 3.12 8.77 18.07
C SER A 13 3.26 9.66 16.84
N PRO A 14 2.14 10.09 16.24
CA PRO A 14 2.21 11.09 15.19
C PRO A 14 2.68 12.42 15.80
N TYR A 15 3.68 12.99 15.21
CA TYR A 15 4.19 14.29 15.60
C TYR A 15 3.37 15.39 14.92
N LYS A 16 2.87 16.33 15.71
CA LYS A 16 2.14 17.49 15.16
C LYS A 16 3.04 18.42 14.35
N LYS A 17 4.35 18.34 14.56
CA LYS A 17 5.36 19.07 13.80
C LYS A 17 6.57 18.18 13.58
N ILE A 18 7.27 18.40 12.50
CA ILE A 18 8.55 17.73 12.25
C ILE A 18 9.54 18.14 13.35
N PRO A 19 10.21 17.20 14.02
CA PRO A 19 11.27 17.49 14.98
C PRO A 19 12.37 18.33 14.34
N ASN A 20 12.92 19.30 15.08
CA ASN A 20 13.92 20.20 14.54
C ASN A 20 15.16 19.49 13.98
N GLU A 21 15.54 18.38 14.60
CA GLU A 21 16.67 17.55 14.17
C GLU A 21 16.46 16.89 12.80
N LEU A 22 15.21 16.69 12.36
CA LEU A 22 14.87 16.10 11.06
C LEU A 22 14.48 17.15 10.01
N LEU A 23 14.38 18.41 10.42
CA LEU A 23 13.84 19.47 9.57
C LEU A 23 14.64 19.65 8.27
N ASN A 24 15.97 19.64 8.37
CA ASN A 24 16.85 19.81 7.22
C ASN A 24 16.71 18.66 6.21
N GLU A 25 16.53 17.44 6.70
CA GLU A 25 16.37 16.27 5.86
C GLU A 25 15.03 16.31 5.12
N TYR A 26 13.90 16.54 5.85
CA TYR A 26 12.58 16.65 5.24
C TYR A 26 12.47 17.80 4.24
N THR A 27 13.18 18.88 4.46
CA THR A 27 13.13 20.06 3.57
C THR A 27 14.18 20.04 2.48
N MET A 28 15.02 19.00 2.40
CA MET A 28 16.22 19.00 1.55
C MET A 28 17.05 20.28 1.71
N ASN A 29 17.36 20.64 2.97
CA ASN A 29 18.02 21.88 3.35
C ASN A 29 17.26 23.15 2.89
N GLY A 30 15.96 23.17 3.12
CA GLY A 30 15.10 24.33 2.83
C GLY A 30 14.66 24.47 1.37
N LYS A 31 14.92 23.46 0.53
CA LYS A 31 14.46 23.45 -0.89
C LYS A 31 13.00 23.09 -1.02
N ILE A 32 12.44 22.30 -0.07
CA ILE A 32 11.04 21.90 -0.04
C ILE A 32 10.34 22.67 1.07
N PRO A 33 9.25 23.38 0.79
CA PRO A 33 8.49 24.08 1.80
C PRO A 33 7.73 23.09 2.70
N ILE A 34 7.55 23.45 3.97
CA ILE A 34 6.68 22.73 4.89
C ILE A 34 5.36 23.47 4.99
N PHE A 35 4.28 22.73 4.90
CA PHE A 35 2.95 23.20 5.26
C PHE A 35 2.53 22.57 6.58
N ASP A 36 2.14 23.40 7.55
CA ASP A 36 1.66 22.95 8.87
C ASP A 36 0.25 22.32 8.72
N TRP A 37 0.21 21.13 8.15
CA TRP A 37 -1.01 20.36 8.03
C TRP A 37 -0.83 19.01 8.70
N PHE A 38 -1.32 18.91 9.93
CA PHE A 38 -1.28 17.67 10.67
C PHE A 38 -2.47 16.76 10.33
N LEU A 39 -2.16 15.53 9.93
CA LEU A 39 -3.13 14.47 9.72
C LEU A 39 -2.74 13.25 10.55
N ASP A 40 -3.69 12.77 11.35
CA ASP A 40 -3.59 11.48 12.05
C ASP A 40 -4.55 10.50 11.39
N GLY A 41 -4.04 9.53 10.65
CA GLY A 41 -4.82 8.51 9.96
C GLY A 41 -5.02 7.23 10.76
N ARG A 42 -4.49 7.14 11.99
CA ARG A 42 -4.54 5.91 12.80
C ARG A 42 -5.96 5.54 13.22
N ASP A 43 -6.82 6.51 13.51
CA ASP A 43 -8.22 6.28 13.88
C ASP A 43 -9.07 5.77 12.70
N ASN A 44 -8.59 5.99 11.48
CA ASN A 44 -9.22 5.49 10.25
C ASN A 44 -8.72 4.07 9.88
N LEU A 45 -8.01 3.42 10.79
CA LEU A 45 -7.53 2.06 10.58
C LEU A 45 -8.70 1.09 10.62
N HIS A 46 -8.93 0.53 9.52
CA HIS A 46 -10.04 -0.23 8.99
C HIS A 46 -10.32 -1.54 9.72
N LYS A 47 -11.36 -2.20 9.26
CA LYS A 47 -11.74 -3.52 9.71
C LYS A 47 -10.49 -4.40 9.86
N LYS A 48 -10.18 -4.78 11.10
CA LYS A 48 -8.98 -5.55 11.44
C LYS A 48 -9.03 -6.99 10.92
N VAL A 49 -10.21 -7.47 10.55
CA VAL A 49 -10.42 -8.82 9.99
C VAL A 49 -11.06 -8.67 8.63
N TRP A 50 -10.41 -9.22 7.62
CA TRP A 50 -10.93 -9.36 6.27
C TRP A 50 -11.45 -10.80 6.10
N ASP A 51 -12.70 -11.02 6.57
CA ASP A 51 -13.40 -12.28 6.41
C ASP A 51 -13.98 -12.44 4.99
N GLN A 52 -14.46 -13.65 4.69
CA GLN A 52 -14.98 -13.97 3.36
C GLN A 52 -16.17 -13.08 2.96
N GLU A 53 -17.05 -12.74 3.89
CA GLU A 53 -18.22 -11.89 3.62
C GLU A 53 -17.79 -10.47 3.26
N TYR A 54 -16.86 -9.92 4.02
CA TYR A 54 -16.30 -8.60 3.74
C TYR A 54 -15.61 -8.55 2.37
N ILE A 55 -14.75 -9.51 2.06
CA ILE A 55 -14.07 -9.57 0.75
C ILE A 55 -15.06 -9.81 -0.37
N ASN A 56 -16.07 -10.67 -0.20
CA ASN A 56 -17.10 -10.90 -1.22
C ASN A 56 -17.86 -9.62 -1.58
N SER A 57 -18.11 -8.73 -0.62
CA SER A 57 -18.73 -7.43 -0.88
C SER A 57 -17.89 -6.56 -1.82
N PHE A 58 -16.56 -6.62 -1.67
CA PHE A 58 -15.63 -5.92 -2.57
C PHE A 58 -15.48 -6.64 -3.91
N LEU A 59 -15.42 -7.97 -3.94
CA LEU A 59 -15.35 -8.73 -5.19
C LEU A 59 -16.55 -8.43 -6.09
N SER A 60 -17.75 -8.36 -5.52
CA SER A 60 -18.95 -7.98 -6.27
C SER A 60 -18.86 -6.53 -6.77
N LYS A 61 -18.56 -5.59 -5.86
CA LYS A 61 -18.49 -4.17 -6.17
C LYS A 61 -17.43 -3.85 -7.24
N TYR A 62 -16.25 -4.48 -7.15
CA TYR A 62 -15.12 -4.27 -8.05
C TYR A 62 -14.98 -5.38 -9.10
N SER A 63 -16.10 -5.97 -9.51
CA SER A 63 -16.10 -6.88 -10.65
C SER A 63 -15.73 -6.14 -11.95
N ILE A 64 -15.17 -6.87 -12.90
CA ILE A 64 -14.79 -6.32 -14.22
C ILE A 64 -15.99 -5.63 -14.87
N GLU A 65 -17.16 -6.29 -14.82
CA GLU A 65 -18.40 -5.76 -15.39
C GLU A 65 -18.83 -4.44 -14.76
N ASN A 66 -18.83 -4.36 -13.41
CA ASN A 66 -19.22 -3.15 -12.69
C ASN A 66 -18.27 -1.98 -12.95
N ILE A 67 -16.96 -2.24 -13.02
CA ILE A 67 -15.98 -1.21 -13.33
C ILE A 67 -16.13 -0.71 -14.78
N ILE A 68 -16.35 -1.60 -15.73
CA ILE A 68 -16.49 -1.22 -17.14
C ILE A 68 -17.79 -0.46 -17.38
N SER A 69 -18.91 -0.94 -16.82
CA SER A 69 -20.22 -0.30 -16.97
C SER A 69 -20.36 1.01 -16.21
N GLY A 70 -19.56 1.23 -15.15
CA GLY A 70 -19.66 2.39 -14.29
C GLY A 70 -20.84 2.36 -13.29
N ASN A 71 -21.50 1.22 -13.14
CA ASN A 71 -22.62 1.07 -12.22
C ASN A 71 -22.17 1.05 -10.75
N GLU A 72 -21.05 0.38 -10.49
CA GLU A 72 -20.40 0.27 -9.19
C GLU A 72 -18.87 0.29 -9.39
N GLY A 73 -18.10 -0.03 -8.36
CA GLY A 73 -16.65 -0.12 -8.47
C GLY A 73 -15.97 1.24 -8.41
N THR A 74 -16.54 2.15 -7.59
CA THR A 74 -15.94 3.46 -7.35
C THR A 74 -15.01 3.38 -6.15
N SER A 75 -13.72 3.63 -6.37
CA SER A 75 -12.75 3.79 -5.28
C SER A 75 -12.94 5.14 -4.56
N PRO A 76 -12.26 5.37 -3.43
CA PRO A 76 -12.20 6.70 -2.81
C PRO A 76 -11.71 7.79 -3.78
N TYR A 77 -11.03 7.40 -4.86
CA TYR A 77 -10.47 8.28 -5.89
C TYR A 77 -11.34 8.39 -7.15
N GLY A 78 -12.52 7.79 -7.14
CA GLY A 78 -13.48 7.84 -8.23
C GLY A 78 -13.37 6.70 -9.24
N HIS A 79 -14.42 6.60 -10.06
CA HIS A 79 -14.59 5.51 -11.04
C HIS A 79 -13.48 5.46 -12.10
N LYS A 80 -13.04 6.63 -12.57
CA LYS A 80 -11.99 6.74 -13.60
C LYS A 80 -10.69 6.04 -13.17
N ILE A 81 -10.33 6.15 -11.90
CA ILE A 81 -9.12 5.53 -11.35
C ILE A 81 -9.25 4.01 -11.35
N CYS A 82 -10.40 3.47 -10.91
CA CYS A 82 -10.64 2.02 -10.97
C CYS A 82 -10.55 1.50 -12.40
N LYS A 83 -11.15 2.21 -13.36
CA LYS A 83 -11.10 1.82 -14.78
C LYS A 83 -9.68 1.86 -15.33
N ASN A 84 -8.90 2.88 -15.01
CA ASN A 84 -7.50 3.00 -15.45
C ASN A 84 -6.65 1.86 -14.88
N LEU A 85 -6.79 1.55 -13.58
CA LEU A 85 -6.07 0.43 -12.96
C LEU A 85 -6.47 -0.91 -13.58
N LEU A 86 -7.76 -1.16 -13.76
CA LEU A 86 -8.22 -2.39 -14.40
C LEU A 86 -7.68 -2.51 -15.83
N THR A 87 -7.69 -1.42 -16.61
CA THR A 87 -7.10 -1.38 -17.94
C THR A 87 -5.62 -1.74 -17.89
N SER A 88 -4.86 -1.14 -16.95
CA SER A 88 -3.45 -1.48 -16.77
C SER A 88 -3.25 -2.97 -16.43
N PHE A 89 -4.09 -3.54 -15.56
CA PHE A 89 -3.99 -4.97 -15.23
C PHE A 89 -4.26 -5.88 -16.45
N ILE A 90 -5.16 -5.47 -17.32
CA ILE A 90 -5.48 -6.23 -18.54
C ILE A 90 -4.37 -6.05 -19.58
N ASP A 91 -3.94 -4.83 -19.86
CA ASP A 91 -2.96 -4.51 -20.90
C ASP A 91 -1.58 -5.13 -20.61
N TYR A 92 -1.22 -5.25 -19.34
CA TYR A 92 0.03 -5.88 -18.90
C TYR A 92 -0.13 -7.34 -18.46
N ASP A 93 -1.26 -7.96 -18.76
CA ASP A 93 -1.55 -9.38 -18.46
C ASP A 93 -1.32 -9.76 -16.99
N ILE A 94 -1.81 -8.93 -16.06
CA ILE A 94 -1.78 -9.19 -14.62
C ILE A 94 -2.93 -10.13 -14.26
N LYS A 95 -2.79 -11.40 -14.63
CA LYS A 95 -3.78 -12.46 -14.40
C LYS A 95 -3.10 -13.77 -14.03
N ASN A 96 -3.63 -14.49 -13.04
CA ASN A 96 -3.06 -15.74 -12.52
C ASN A 96 -1.60 -15.58 -12.06
N LYS A 97 -1.26 -14.47 -11.43
CA LYS A 97 0.08 -14.10 -11.00
C LYS A 97 0.14 -13.92 -9.48
N ASN A 98 1.35 -13.84 -8.94
CA ASN A 98 1.59 -13.45 -7.56
C ASN A 98 1.79 -11.93 -7.52
N VAL A 99 0.88 -11.22 -6.87
CA VAL A 99 0.85 -9.76 -6.86
C VAL A 99 0.86 -9.24 -5.42
N ALA A 100 1.75 -8.29 -5.12
CA ALA A 100 1.67 -7.55 -3.87
C ALA A 100 0.90 -6.24 -4.05
N VAL A 101 0.13 -5.85 -3.03
CA VAL A 101 -0.47 -4.52 -2.89
C VAL A 101 0.16 -3.85 -1.70
N VAL A 102 0.83 -2.71 -1.91
CA VAL A 102 1.53 -1.97 -0.87
C VAL A 102 0.74 -0.72 -0.50
N GLY A 103 0.31 -0.67 0.76
CA GLY A 103 -0.44 0.43 1.32
C GLY A 103 -1.89 0.49 0.85
N THR A 104 -2.78 -0.10 1.63
CA THR A 104 -4.22 -0.08 1.35
C THR A 104 -5.00 0.07 2.65
N THR A 105 -6.05 0.86 2.61
CA THR A 105 -6.95 1.04 3.75
C THR A 105 -8.22 0.22 3.65
N SER A 106 -8.50 -0.32 2.47
CA SER A 106 -9.63 -1.20 2.18
C SER A 106 -9.32 -2.02 0.92
N PRO A 107 -9.82 -3.26 0.80
CA PRO A 107 -9.37 -4.22 -0.21
C PRO A 107 -9.95 -3.98 -1.62
N TRP A 108 -9.98 -2.74 -2.09
CA TRP A 108 -10.55 -2.43 -3.40
C TRP A 108 -9.62 -2.81 -4.58
N ILE A 109 -8.31 -2.63 -4.42
CA ILE A 109 -7.31 -3.08 -5.41
C ILE A 109 -7.22 -4.61 -5.36
N GLU A 110 -7.16 -5.15 -4.16
CA GLU A 110 -7.11 -6.59 -3.92
C GLU A 110 -8.30 -7.31 -4.58
N ALA A 111 -9.49 -6.75 -4.43
CA ALA A 111 -10.70 -7.31 -5.05
C ALA A 111 -10.62 -7.32 -6.58
N MET A 112 -10.08 -6.27 -7.20
CA MET A 112 -9.85 -6.23 -8.65
C MET A 112 -8.87 -7.33 -9.07
N LEU A 113 -7.76 -7.49 -8.34
CA LEU A 113 -6.74 -8.50 -8.61
C LEU A 113 -7.24 -9.92 -8.38
N LEU A 114 -8.02 -10.15 -7.31
CA LEU A 114 -8.66 -11.44 -7.04
C LEU A 114 -9.68 -11.82 -8.12
N ASN A 115 -10.45 -10.86 -8.65
CA ASN A 115 -11.34 -11.07 -9.77
C ASN A 115 -10.60 -11.50 -11.06
N LEU A 116 -9.33 -11.13 -11.18
CA LEU A 116 -8.40 -11.57 -12.23
C LEU A 116 -7.66 -12.88 -11.87
N LYS A 117 -8.05 -13.57 -10.78
CA LYS A 117 -7.50 -14.85 -10.33
C LYS A 117 -6.03 -14.79 -9.89
N ASN A 118 -5.58 -13.64 -9.40
CA ASN A 118 -4.25 -13.51 -8.83
C ASN A 118 -4.20 -14.07 -7.40
N ASN A 119 -3.00 -14.48 -6.97
CA ASN A 119 -2.66 -14.64 -5.57
C ASN A 119 -2.20 -13.26 -5.05
N VAL A 120 -2.86 -12.73 -4.06
CA VAL A 120 -2.64 -11.36 -3.59
C VAL A 120 -2.01 -11.36 -2.21
N THR A 121 -0.96 -10.56 -2.03
CA THR A 121 -0.35 -10.28 -0.73
C THR A 121 -0.46 -8.79 -0.44
N THR A 122 -1.28 -8.44 0.53
CA THR A 122 -1.38 -7.06 1.03
C THR A 122 -0.25 -6.78 2.01
N ILE A 123 0.47 -5.70 1.80
CA ILE A 123 1.59 -5.24 2.63
C ILE A 123 1.19 -3.95 3.34
N GLU A 124 1.15 -4.00 4.67
CA GLU A 124 0.68 -2.89 5.50
C GLU A 124 1.49 -2.71 6.78
N TYR A 125 1.47 -1.49 7.34
CA TYR A 125 1.95 -1.23 8.70
C TYR A 125 0.96 -1.75 9.76
N ASN A 126 -0.34 -1.67 9.47
CA ASN A 126 -1.43 -2.11 10.34
C ASN A 126 -2.15 -3.28 9.68
N VAL A 127 -1.55 -4.45 9.80
CA VAL A 127 -1.93 -5.66 9.07
C VAL A 127 -3.33 -6.14 9.44
N PRO A 128 -4.26 -6.23 8.48
CA PRO A 128 -5.52 -6.93 8.71
C PRO A 128 -5.31 -8.44 8.79
N ASP A 129 -6.13 -9.12 9.57
CA ASP A 129 -6.18 -10.59 9.59
C ASP A 129 -7.06 -11.08 8.44
N SER A 130 -6.46 -11.66 7.40
CA SER A 130 -7.20 -12.24 6.29
C SER A 130 -7.44 -13.72 6.51
N LYS A 131 -8.68 -14.16 6.25
CA LYS A 131 -9.13 -15.55 6.28
C LYS A 131 -9.67 -16.01 4.94
N VAL A 132 -9.20 -15.41 3.89
CA VAL A 132 -9.67 -15.62 2.52
C VAL A 132 -8.59 -16.30 1.70
N ASP A 133 -8.97 -17.32 0.94
CA ASP A 133 -8.07 -18.00 0.02
C ASP A 133 -7.52 -17.02 -1.02
N ASN A 134 -6.24 -17.19 -1.36
CA ASN A 134 -5.51 -16.34 -2.30
C ASN A 134 -5.35 -14.87 -1.89
N LEU A 135 -5.62 -14.54 -0.59
CA LEU A 135 -5.37 -13.21 -0.02
C LEU A 135 -4.62 -13.35 1.29
N GLN A 136 -3.37 -12.94 1.32
CA GLN A 136 -2.55 -12.85 2.51
C GLN A 136 -2.32 -11.41 2.90
N CYS A 137 -2.19 -11.13 4.19
CA CYS A 137 -1.80 -9.83 4.71
C CYS A 137 -0.51 -9.95 5.51
N LYS A 138 0.46 -9.10 5.25
CA LYS A 138 1.81 -9.18 5.83
C LYS A 138 2.28 -7.80 6.31
N ASP A 139 3.10 -7.83 7.34
CA ASP A 139 3.71 -6.63 7.92
C ASP A 139 4.85 -6.11 7.04
N TYR A 140 4.90 -4.80 6.84
CA TYR A 140 5.94 -4.16 6.04
C TYR A 140 7.34 -4.41 6.60
N PHE A 141 7.56 -4.15 7.90
CA PHE A 141 8.90 -4.20 8.50
C PHE A 141 9.40 -5.62 8.72
N ASN A 142 8.53 -6.50 9.24
CA ASN A 142 8.92 -7.85 9.62
C ASN A 142 8.91 -8.83 8.45
N TYR A 143 8.16 -8.52 7.40
CA TYR A 143 8.04 -9.38 6.24
C TYR A 143 8.61 -8.74 4.98
N PHE A 144 7.99 -7.69 4.44
CA PHE A 144 8.30 -7.18 3.13
C PHE A 144 9.71 -6.59 3.01
N LYS A 145 10.14 -5.80 4.01
CA LYS A 145 11.48 -5.19 4.04
C LYS A 145 12.60 -6.22 4.19
N ASN A 146 12.34 -7.33 4.87
CA ASN A 146 13.35 -8.34 5.23
C ASN A 146 13.21 -9.65 4.46
N ASN A 147 12.19 -9.81 3.64
CA ASN A 147 11.93 -11.04 2.90
C ASN A 147 12.48 -10.97 1.48
N LYS A 148 12.76 -12.14 0.93
CA LYS A 148 13.19 -12.33 -0.46
C LYS A 148 12.08 -12.94 -1.33
N GLU A 149 10.83 -12.82 -0.90
CA GLU A 149 9.71 -13.24 -1.72
C GLU A 149 9.55 -12.25 -2.86
N THR A 150 9.45 -12.76 -4.08
CA THR A 150 9.38 -11.93 -5.28
C THR A 150 8.02 -12.07 -5.93
N TYR A 151 7.56 -10.96 -6.51
CA TYR A 151 6.23 -10.84 -7.12
C TYR A 151 6.34 -10.57 -8.61
N ASP A 152 5.39 -11.10 -9.37
CA ASP A 152 5.22 -10.78 -10.80
C ASP A 152 4.87 -9.31 -11.02
N ALA A 153 4.07 -8.76 -10.10
CA ALA A 153 3.74 -7.34 -10.07
C ALA A 153 3.57 -6.82 -8.63
N ILE A 154 3.85 -5.55 -8.44
CA ILE A 154 3.55 -4.83 -7.20
C ILE A 154 2.69 -3.63 -7.57
N VAL A 155 1.58 -3.45 -6.84
CA VAL A 155 0.62 -2.35 -7.05
C VAL A 155 0.60 -1.47 -5.82
N THR A 156 0.63 -0.16 -6.01
CA THR A 156 0.47 0.81 -4.93
C THR A 156 -0.26 2.04 -5.45
N PHE A 157 -1.17 2.59 -4.66
CA PHE A 157 -1.95 3.76 -5.06
C PHE A 157 -2.17 4.69 -3.86
N SER A 158 -1.71 5.94 -3.99
CA SER A 158 -1.82 6.99 -2.96
C SER A 158 -1.39 6.48 -1.58
N SER A 159 -0.18 5.95 -1.50
CA SER A 159 0.38 5.33 -0.30
C SER A 159 1.83 5.69 -0.06
N ILE A 160 2.71 5.49 -1.04
CA ILE A 160 4.17 5.67 -0.88
C ILE A 160 4.51 7.08 -0.42
N GLU A 161 3.84 8.09 -0.96
CA GLU A 161 4.03 9.51 -0.64
C GLU A 161 3.73 9.87 0.83
N HIS A 162 3.07 8.96 1.57
CA HIS A 162 2.80 9.14 3.00
C HIS A 162 3.82 8.45 3.88
N SER A 163 4.69 7.63 3.33
CA SER A 163 5.64 6.83 4.09
C SER A 163 6.70 7.71 4.74
N GLY A 164 6.93 7.47 6.01
CA GLY A 164 7.86 8.27 6.81
C GLY A 164 7.28 9.56 7.39
N LEU A 165 6.00 9.86 7.14
CA LEU A 165 5.33 11.04 7.70
C LEU A 165 4.64 10.79 9.04
N GLY A 166 4.58 9.53 9.51
CA GLY A 166 3.95 9.15 10.78
C GLY A 166 2.43 9.16 10.77
N ARG A 167 1.80 9.42 9.62
CA ARG A 167 0.33 9.59 9.49
C ARG A 167 -0.44 8.34 9.90
N TYR A 168 0.08 7.16 9.59
CA TYR A 168 -0.56 5.88 9.85
C TYR A 168 0.11 5.08 10.97
N GLY A 169 0.89 5.75 11.82
CA GLY A 169 1.68 5.11 12.86
C GLY A 169 3.02 4.58 12.38
N ASP A 170 3.38 4.86 11.15
CA ASP A 170 4.70 4.65 10.61
C ASP A 170 5.74 5.54 11.29
N PRO A 171 7.01 5.13 11.41
CA PRO A 171 8.05 5.96 11.97
C PRO A 171 8.34 7.17 11.10
N LEU A 172 8.69 8.29 11.72
CA LEU A 172 9.21 9.44 10.97
C LEU A 172 10.53 9.05 10.30
N ASN A 173 10.57 9.20 8.99
CA ASN A 173 11.74 8.93 8.15
C ASN A 173 11.71 9.83 6.92
N PRO A 174 12.63 10.80 6.80
CA PRO A 174 12.70 11.69 5.63
C PRO A 174 12.87 10.99 4.29
N ASN A 175 13.36 9.74 4.29
CA ASN A 175 13.58 8.91 3.11
C ASN A 175 12.58 7.72 3.03
N GLY A 176 11.48 7.78 3.76
CA GLY A 176 10.54 6.65 3.87
C GLY A 176 9.94 6.23 2.54
N ASP A 177 9.62 7.17 1.68
CA ASP A 177 9.12 6.95 0.32
C ASP A 177 10.19 6.30 -0.58
N ILE A 178 11.44 6.75 -0.50
CA ILE A 178 12.57 6.19 -1.27
C ILE A 178 12.87 4.76 -0.80
N GLU A 179 12.92 4.54 0.53
CA GLU A 179 13.17 3.19 1.08
C GLU A 179 12.09 2.18 0.68
N ILE A 180 10.82 2.60 0.63
CA ILE A 180 9.75 1.74 0.12
C ILE A 180 9.95 1.43 -1.37
N MET A 181 10.32 2.41 -2.19
CA MET A 181 10.58 2.18 -3.62
C MET A 181 11.75 1.23 -3.84
N GLU A 182 12.83 1.35 -3.07
CA GLU A 182 13.93 0.38 -3.09
C GLU A 182 13.48 -1.02 -2.66
N THR A 183 12.64 -1.10 -1.62
CA THR A 183 12.09 -2.37 -1.16
C THR A 183 11.19 -3.00 -2.23
N ILE A 184 10.34 -2.23 -2.89
CA ILE A 184 9.51 -2.67 -4.02
C ILE A 184 10.39 -3.24 -5.13
N TYR A 185 11.42 -2.50 -5.55
CA TYR A 185 12.35 -2.95 -6.58
C TYR A 185 13.01 -4.29 -6.24
N ASN A 186 13.44 -4.46 -4.99
CA ASN A 186 14.10 -5.68 -4.52
C ASN A 186 13.15 -6.89 -4.38
N ASN A 187 11.84 -6.65 -4.31
CA ASN A 187 10.81 -7.69 -4.21
C ASN A 187 10.10 -7.95 -5.55
N LEU A 188 10.49 -7.31 -6.63
CA LEU A 188 10.01 -7.65 -7.97
C LEU A 188 10.85 -8.78 -8.58
N LEU A 189 10.18 -9.67 -9.29
CA LEU A 189 10.86 -10.62 -10.19
C LEU A 189 11.63 -9.85 -11.27
N LYS A 190 12.61 -10.49 -11.87
CA LYS A 190 13.21 -9.97 -13.10
C LYS A 190 12.09 -9.77 -14.14
N ASP A 191 12.00 -8.58 -14.70
CA ASP A 191 10.94 -8.15 -15.62
C ASP A 191 9.54 -8.03 -14.96
N GLY A 192 9.48 -8.06 -13.62
CA GLY A 192 8.27 -7.78 -12.87
C GLY A 192 7.85 -6.30 -12.99
N LEU A 193 6.56 -6.04 -12.75
CA LEU A 193 5.95 -4.74 -13.02
C LEU A 193 5.62 -3.99 -11.72
N LEU A 194 5.94 -2.71 -11.67
CA LEU A 194 5.37 -1.78 -10.71
C LEU A 194 4.23 -1.00 -11.36
N ILE A 195 3.03 -1.08 -10.78
CA ILE A 195 1.89 -0.24 -11.14
C ILE A 195 1.67 0.74 -9.99
N TRP A 196 2.02 1.98 -10.23
CA TRP A 196 2.01 3.04 -9.23
C TRP A 196 1.10 4.20 -9.64
N GLY A 197 0.26 4.65 -8.70
CA GLY A 197 -0.52 5.87 -8.83
C GLY A 197 -0.32 6.77 -7.61
N ALA A 198 -0.08 8.05 -7.87
CA ALA A 198 -0.08 9.12 -6.88
C ALA A 198 -1.12 10.18 -7.28
N PRO A 199 -1.62 11.00 -6.33
CA PRO A 199 -2.51 12.13 -6.62
C PRO A 199 -1.87 13.16 -7.52
#